data_f7ddb6923428e633021fa813dd5da738
#
_entry.id   f7ddb6923428e633021fa813dd5da738
#
_cell.length_a   1.000
_cell.length_b   1.000
_cell.length_c   1.000
_cell.angle_alpha   90.00
_cell.angle_beta   90.00
_cell.angle_gamma   90.00
#
_symmetry.space_group_name_H-M   'P 1'
#
loop_
_entity.id
_entity.type
_entity.pdbx_description
1 polymer ?
#
loop_
_entity_poly.entity_id
_entity_poly.type
_entity_poly.pdbx_seq_one_letter_code
_entity_poly.pdbx_strand_id
1 'polypeptide(L)'
;MSTAANDAPFAAHQSRGLSAALDYATGSHARAVVILLAFTLLALLPGFFSIPPVDRDEARFAQATKQMLETGQYVDIRFQDEVRYKKPVGIYWLQAAAVKTGEALGVASARTKIWLYRVPSLVGAVGAVLLTYWAGLAFVTRRSAALAALMMAGSIILGVEGRMATTDAMLLFTSVAAMGALARIYLGQRHQPDEAIGWQMPAVLWTAAAGGVLLKGPLILMFIGLTVIALSIADKSWRWIRATRPLSGFGWMLLLVLPWFVAIVMKSGGSFFTQALGHDMLDKITSAQEAHGAPPGTYFLLFFLTFWPGSVLAAPAAPAIWRARKEIGARFLLAWLVPSWLVFEAAMTKLPHYVMPLYPAIAILIAGVVEGRALAHIRWMVHGTVSWFLFPAGVALAVVVGFVLVDHSLGLIAWPFAAIAMVLSLFAWWLYEVDGPERAVLRALMSSAFVAITVFAVTFPSIPALFPSEMIAREVRATGCVDPHVASTYSYQEPSLVFLSGTATRFTNGAGAAEFLRSGACHFALVDPRSERSFVQRADAVGLRYTLVQRIEGYNISIGKPVVLAIFRSAEPQ
;
A
#
# COMPACT_ATOMS: atom_id res chain seq x y z
N MET A 1 57.99 -25.05 -34.15
CA MET A 1 57.85 -25.13 -32.67
C MET A 1 56.48 -24.53 -32.29
N SER A 2 55.57 -25.42 -32.02
CA SER A 2 54.18 -25.16 -31.69
C SER A 2 54.08 -24.74 -30.23
N THR A 3 53.46 -23.60 -29.96
CA THR A 3 52.99 -23.24 -28.63
C THR A 3 51.48 -23.45 -28.59
N ALA A 4 51.09 -24.59 -27.99
CA ALA A 4 49.71 -24.87 -27.65
C ALA A 4 49.27 -23.87 -26.56
N ALA A 5 48.33 -23.02 -26.87
CA ALA A 5 47.59 -22.22 -25.89
C ALA A 5 46.67 -23.16 -25.08
N ASN A 6 46.90 -23.22 -23.76
CA ASN A 6 46.03 -23.88 -22.82
C ASN A 6 44.70 -23.15 -22.72
N ASP A 7 43.70 -23.63 -23.45
CA ASP A 7 42.27 -23.35 -23.17
C ASP A 7 41.88 -24.16 -21.96
N ALA A 8 42.10 -23.61 -20.78
CA ALA A 8 41.45 -24.08 -19.57
C ALA A 8 39.95 -23.77 -19.66
N PRO A 9 39.05 -24.76 -19.60
CA PRO A 9 37.63 -24.49 -19.58
C PRO A 9 37.32 -23.67 -18.29
N PHE A 10 36.73 -22.50 -18.47
CA PHE A 10 36.12 -21.77 -17.36
C PHE A 10 35.21 -22.75 -16.62
N ALA A 11 35.68 -23.25 -15.48
CA ALA A 11 34.89 -24.06 -14.58
C ALA A 11 33.63 -23.28 -14.25
N ALA A 12 32.49 -23.76 -14.72
CA ALA A 12 31.18 -23.29 -14.31
C ALA A 12 31.16 -23.38 -12.78
N HIS A 13 31.32 -22.24 -12.13
CA HIS A 13 31.12 -22.15 -10.68
C HIS A 13 29.68 -22.59 -10.42
N GLN A 14 29.51 -23.84 -9.99
CA GLN A 14 28.22 -24.34 -9.55
C GLN A 14 27.71 -23.36 -8.50
N SER A 15 26.68 -22.60 -8.86
CA SER A 15 26.03 -21.67 -7.97
C SER A 15 25.47 -22.47 -6.78
N ARG A 16 26.04 -22.26 -5.59
CA ARG A 16 25.61 -22.96 -4.37
C ARG A 16 24.62 -22.08 -3.58
N GLY A 17 23.61 -22.69 -2.99
CA GLY A 17 22.69 -22.01 -2.08
C GLY A 17 21.70 -21.07 -2.80
N LEU A 18 21.57 -19.83 -2.33
CA LEU A 18 20.54 -18.87 -2.77
C LEU A 18 20.63 -18.51 -4.25
N SER A 19 21.85 -18.43 -4.84
CA SER A 19 21.98 -18.16 -6.28
C SER A 19 21.48 -19.35 -7.11
N ALA A 20 21.71 -20.60 -6.67
CA ALA A 20 21.16 -21.79 -7.30
C ALA A 20 19.63 -21.82 -7.23
N ALA A 21 19.06 -21.39 -6.11
CA ALA A 21 17.62 -21.26 -5.98
C ALA A 21 17.04 -20.22 -6.96
N LEU A 22 17.71 -19.09 -7.15
CA LEU A 22 17.31 -18.09 -8.15
C LEU A 22 17.49 -18.60 -9.59
N ASP A 23 18.58 -19.34 -9.90
CA ASP A 23 18.79 -20.00 -11.18
C ASP A 23 17.68 -21.00 -11.50
N TYR A 24 17.32 -21.85 -10.52
CA TYR A 24 16.20 -22.78 -10.64
C TYR A 24 14.88 -22.04 -10.88
N ALA A 25 14.62 -20.99 -10.08
CA ALA A 25 13.43 -20.15 -10.19
C ALA A 25 13.29 -19.55 -11.59
N THR A 26 14.38 -19.06 -12.12
CA THR A 26 14.40 -18.36 -13.42
C THR A 26 14.67 -19.26 -14.63
N GLY A 27 14.77 -20.57 -14.43
CA GLY A 27 14.88 -21.56 -15.50
C GLY A 27 13.69 -21.59 -16.47
N SER A 28 12.49 -21.19 -15.99
CA SER A 28 11.32 -20.98 -16.84
C SER A 28 10.46 -19.82 -16.33
N HIS A 29 9.61 -19.25 -17.20
CA HIS A 29 8.66 -18.20 -16.78
C HIS A 29 7.67 -18.73 -15.72
N ALA A 30 7.17 -19.95 -15.88
CA ALA A 30 6.23 -20.56 -14.94
C ALA A 30 6.84 -20.69 -13.53
N ARG A 31 8.09 -21.16 -13.43
CA ARG A 31 8.79 -21.25 -12.13
C ARG A 31 8.99 -19.88 -11.51
N ALA A 32 9.41 -18.89 -12.30
CA ALA A 32 9.58 -17.52 -11.82
C ALA A 32 8.27 -16.97 -11.26
N VAL A 33 7.16 -17.11 -11.97
CA VAL A 33 5.84 -16.66 -11.52
C VAL A 33 5.41 -17.36 -10.23
N VAL A 34 5.57 -18.70 -10.14
CA VAL A 34 5.20 -19.45 -8.93
C VAL A 34 6.02 -19.01 -7.72
N ILE A 35 7.34 -18.83 -7.88
CA ILE A 35 8.21 -18.41 -6.75
C ILE A 35 7.94 -16.95 -6.36
N LEU A 36 7.72 -16.05 -7.33
CA LEU A 36 7.32 -14.68 -7.06
C LEU A 36 5.98 -14.63 -6.31
N LEU A 37 5.00 -15.41 -6.75
CA LEU A 37 3.71 -15.52 -6.09
C LEU A 37 3.87 -16.04 -4.64
N ALA A 38 4.60 -17.14 -4.46
CA ALA A 38 4.82 -17.75 -3.16
C ALA A 38 5.53 -16.78 -2.19
N PHE A 39 6.61 -16.13 -2.63
CA PHE A 39 7.32 -15.16 -1.81
C PHE A 39 6.45 -13.93 -1.49
N THR A 40 5.71 -13.42 -2.48
CA THR A 40 4.82 -12.26 -2.28
C THR A 40 3.73 -12.58 -1.25
N LEU A 41 3.10 -13.75 -1.35
CA LEU A 41 2.10 -14.17 -0.36
C LEU A 41 2.73 -14.38 1.02
N LEU A 42 3.92 -15.00 1.11
CA LEU A 42 4.66 -15.13 2.37
C LEU A 42 4.94 -13.75 3.00
N ALA A 43 5.28 -12.76 2.19
CA ALA A 43 5.55 -11.41 2.66
C ALA A 43 4.28 -10.62 3.01
N LEU A 44 3.12 -10.86 2.35
CA LEU A 44 1.90 -10.06 2.49
C LEU A 44 0.82 -10.66 3.40
N LEU A 45 0.75 -11.99 3.56
CA LEU A 45 -0.30 -12.62 4.37
C LEU A 45 -0.12 -12.48 5.89
N PRO A 46 1.10 -12.32 6.46
CA PRO A 46 1.23 -12.08 7.89
C PRO A 46 0.38 -10.90 8.34
N GLY A 47 -0.55 -11.11 9.29
CA GLY A 47 -1.46 -10.08 9.80
C GLY A 47 -2.66 -9.72 8.91
N PHE A 48 -2.73 -10.20 7.68
CA PHE A 48 -3.80 -9.82 6.74
C PHE A 48 -5.22 -10.08 7.29
N PHE A 49 -5.41 -11.21 7.96
CA PHE A 49 -6.71 -11.61 8.53
C PHE A 49 -6.89 -11.17 10.00
N SER A 50 -5.80 -10.95 10.74
CA SER A 50 -5.83 -10.75 12.20
C SER A 50 -5.74 -9.31 12.65
N ILE A 51 -5.18 -8.41 11.84
CA ILE A 51 -5.11 -6.98 12.18
C ILE A 51 -6.52 -6.37 12.08
N PRO A 52 -7.03 -5.74 13.16
CA PRO A 52 -8.30 -5.01 13.11
C PRO A 52 -8.29 -3.86 12.10
N PRO A 53 -9.45 -3.24 11.80
CA PRO A 53 -9.49 -2.07 10.93
C PRO A 53 -8.58 -0.96 11.45
N VAL A 54 -7.72 -0.46 10.58
CA VAL A 54 -6.80 0.65 10.88
C VAL A 54 -7.49 1.98 10.57
N ASP A 55 -7.49 2.91 11.53
CA ASP A 55 -7.92 4.28 11.27
C ASP A 55 -6.83 4.99 10.44
N ARG A 56 -7.12 5.95 9.68
CA ARG A 56 -8.31 6.69 9.27
C ARG A 56 -8.77 6.25 7.88
N ASP A 57 -7.81 6.13 6.92
CA ASP A 57 -8.15 5.94 5.51
C ASP A 57 -8.73 4.54 5.26
N GLU A 58 -8.11 3.47 5.78
CA GLU A 58 -8.63 2.12 5.59
C GLU A 58 -10.08 1.99 6.05
N ALA A 59 -10.36 2.40 7.29
CA ALA A 59 -11.70 2.30 7.85
C ALA A 59 -12.71 3.18 7.12
N ARG A 60 -12.30 4.35 6.61
CA ARG A 60 -13.17 5.22 5.80
C ARG A 60 -13.53 4.60 4.45
N PHE A 61 -12.57 3.97 3.76
CA PHE A 61 -12.85 3.27 2.50
C PHE A 61 -13.77 2.06 2.73
N ALA A 62 -13.45 1.24 3.73
CA ALA A 62 -14.24 0.07 4.07
C ALA A 62 -15.68 0.44 4.48
N GLN A 63 -15.85 1.47 5.33
CA GLN A 63 -17.18 1.93 5.75
C GLN A 63 -17.99 2.50 4.58
N ALA A 64 -17.40 3.30 3.72
CA ALA A 64 -18.12 3.82 2.54
C ALA A 64 -18.56 2.69 1.60
N THR A 65 -17.71 1.67 1.41
CA THR A 65 -18.10 0.46 0.65
C THR A 65 -19.19 -0.34 1.36
N LYS A 66 -19.10 -0.50 2.68
CA LYS A 66 -20.13 -1.18 3.48
C LYS A 66 -21.49 -0.48 3.32
N GLN A 67 -21.51 0.84 3.43
CA GLN A 67 -22.73 1.64 3.25
C GLN A 67 -23.27 1.54 1.81
N MET A 68 -22.39 1.49 0.81
CA MET A 68 -22.77 1.22 -0.59
C MET A 68 -23.48 -0.14 -0.73
N LEU A 69 -23.01 -1.18 -0.02
CA LEU A 69 -23.63 -2.51 0.02
C LEU A 69 -24.95 -2.52 0.80
N GLU A 70 -25.07 -1.73 1.87
CA GLU A 70 -26.28 -1.60 2.69
C GLU A 70 -27.39 -0.88 1.93
N THR A 71 -27.07 0.20 1.21
CA THR A 71 -28.04 1.05 0.53
C THR A 71 -28.32 0.65 -0.92
N GLY A 72 -27.48 -0.20 -1.53
CA GLY A 72 -27.55 -0.51 -2.97
C GLY A 72 -27.14 0.65 -3.89
N GLN A 73 -26.54 1.71 -3.36
CA GLN A 73 -26.13 2.90 -4.10
C GLN A 73 -24.67 2.80 -4.54
N TYR A 74 -24.40 2.33 -5.77
CA TYR A 74 -23.05 2.09 -6.29
C TYR A 74 -22.43 3.27 -7.05
N VAL A 75 -23.11 4.40 -7.12
CA VAL A 75 -22.63 5.62 -7.81
C VAL A 75 -22.18 6.67 -6.80
N ASP A 76 -23.03 6.97 -5.82
CA ASP A 76 -22.81 7.98 -4.79
C ASP A 76 -22.00 7.41 -3.63
N ILE A 77 -20.88 8.04 -3.32
CA ILE A 77 -19.97 7.58 -2.28
C ILE A 77 -20.24 8.38 -1.02
N ARG A 78 -20.64 7.70 0.06
CA ARG A 78 -20.99 8.32 1.34
C ARG A 78 -20.24 7.69 2.49
N PHE A 79 -20.06 8.49 3.53
CA PHE A 79 -19.65 8.06 4.86
C PHE A 79 -20.69 8.61 5.84
N GLN A 80 -21.57 7.76 6.35
CA GLN A 80 -22.78 8.14 7.08
C GLN A 80 -23.65 9.11 6.23
N ASP A 81 -24.02 10.28 6.75
CA ASP A 81 -24.84 11.26 6.06
C ASP A 81 -24.03 12.19 5.13
N GLU A 82 -22.69 12.14 5.21
CA GLU A 82 -21.82 13.03 4.44
C GLU A 82 -21.40 12.40 3.10
N VAL A 83 -21.31 13.22 2.06
CA VAL A 83 -20.73 12.82 0.79
C VAL A 83 -19.21 12.69 0.91
N ARG A 84 -18.63 11.64 0.31
CA ARG A 84 -17.19 11.38 0.32
C ARG A 84 -16.60 11.43 -1.08
N TYR A 85 -16.56 12.59 -1.71
CA TYR A 85 -16.07 12.79 -3.07
C TYR A 85 -14.56 13.02 -3.16
N LYS A 86 -13.76 12.31 -2.30
CA LYS A 86 -12.30 12.43 -2.30
C LYS A 86 -11.62 11.57 -3.37
N LYS A 87 -12.22 10.46 -3.76
CA LYS A 87 -11.67 9.52 -4.75
C LYS A 87 -12.78 8.97 -5.65
N PRO A 88 -12.46 8.59 -6.92
CA PRO A 88 -13.39 7.89 -7.80
C PRO A 88 -13.76 6.50 -7.28
N VAL A 89 -14.74 5.88 -7.92
CA VAL A 89 -15.45 4.70 -7.42
C VAL A 89 -14.68 3.38 -7.49
N GLY A 90 -13.61 3.29 -8.27
CA GLY A 90 -12.98 2.03 -8.64
C GLY A 90 -12.67 1.10 -7.45
N ILE A 91 -12.06 1.64 -6.38
CA ILE A 91 -11.72 0.82 -5.22
C ILE A 91 -12.98 0.32 -4.48
N TYR A 92 -14.02 1.14 -4.38
CA TYR A 92 -15.25 0.78 -3.71
C TYR A 92 -15.98 -0.35 -4.43
N TRP A 93 -15.99 -0.36 -5.77
CA TRP A 93 -16.56 -1.45 -6.55
C TRP A 93 -15.78 -2.75 -6.39
N LEU A 94 -14.44 -2.68 -6.38
CA LEU A 94 -13.60 -3.86 -6.16
C LEU A 94 -13.80 -4.44 -4.75
N GLN A 95 -13.87 -3.58 -3.73
CA GLN A 95 -14.16 -3.99 -2.36
C GLN A 95 -15.57 -4.58 -2.24
N ALA A 96 -16.58 -3.94 -2.83
CA ALA A 96 -17.95 -4.45 -2.84
C ALA A 96 -18.06 -5.82 -3.53
N ALA A 97 -17.34 -6.03 -4.63
CA ALA A 97 -17.26 -7.31 -5.31
C ALA A 97 -16.63 -8.39 -4.41
N ALA A 98 -15.53 -8.07 -3.72
CA ALA A 98 -14.87 -8.98 -2.79
C ALA A 98 -15.79 -9.38 -1.62
N VAL A 99 -16.50 -8.40 -1.02
CA VAL A 99 -17.44 -8.66 0.08
C VAL A 99 -18.63 -9.50 -0.39
N LYS A 100 -19.24 -9.19 -1.55
CA LYS A 100 -20.32 -10.00 -2.13
C LYS A 100 -19.88 -11.43 -2.44
N THR A 101 -18.65 -11.59 -2.93
CA THR A 101 -18.07 -12.93 -3.13
C THR A 101 -17.93 -13.65 -1.80
N GLY A 102 -17.48 -12.98 -0.74
CA GLY A 102 -17.43 -13.54 0.60
C GLY A 102 -18.81 -13.95 1.14
N GLU A 103 -19.84 -13.11 0.92
CA GLU A 103 -21.24 -13.45 1.26
C GLU A 103 -21.71 -14.71 0.51
N ALA A 104 -21.46 -14.78 -0.80
CA ALA A 104 -21.82 -15.92 -1.63
C ALA A 104 -21.08 -17.22 -1.24
N LEU A 105 -19.86 -17.12 -0.71
CA LEU A 105 -19.08 -18.23 -0.18
C LEU A 105 -19.44 -18.60 1.27
N GLY A 106 -20.44 -17.95 1.88
CA GLY A 106 -20.91 -18.25 3.22
C GLY A 106 -20.05 -17.70 4.36
N VAL A 107 -19.24 -16.66 4.11
CA VAL A 107 -18.46 -16.01 5.18
C VAL A 107 -19.42 -15.31 6.15
N ALA A 108 -19.46 -15.77 7.39
CA ALA A 108 -20.31 -15.19 8.41
C ALA A 108 -19.98 -13.71 8.66
N SER A 109 -21.00 -12.84 8.68
CA SER A 109 -20.86 -11.40 8.89
C SER A 109 -19.86 -10.75 7.92
N ALA A 110 -19.85 -11.13 6.65
CA ALA A 110 -18.88 -10.69 5.62
C ALA A 110 -18.70 -9.16 5.59
N ARG A 111 -19.78 -8.40 5.76
CA ARG A 111 -19.77 -6.92 5.73
C ARG A 111 -18.98 -6.27 6.87
N THR A 112 -18.67 -6.99 7.95
CA THR A 112 -17.86 -6.51 9.07
C THR A 112 -16.45 -7.09 9.09
N LYS A 113 -16.09 -7.95 8.13
CA LYS A 113 -14.77 -8.56 8.01
C LYS A 113 -13.85 -7.67 7.18
N ILE A 114 -12.99 -6.90 7.85
CA ILE A 114 -12.09 -5.95 7.18
C ILE A 114 -11.20 -6.60 6.11
N TRP A 115 -10.77 -7.85 6.31
CA TRP A 115 -9.91 -8.54 5.36
C TRP A 115 -10.55 -8.71 3.96
N LEU A 116 -11.89 -8.78 3.86
CA LEU A 116 -12.58 -8.81 2.56
C LEU A 116 -12.38 -7.50 1.79
N TYR A 117 -12.36 -6.37 2.48
CA TYR A 117 -12.09 -5.06 1.89
C TYR A 117 -10.62 -4.88 1.50
N ARG A 118 -9.70 -5.66 2.13
CA ARG A 118 -8.26 -5.70 1.80
C ARG A 118 -7.96 -6.56 0.57
N VAL A 119 -8.84 -7.49 0.16
CA VAL A 119 -8.62 -8.39 -0.98
C VAL A 119 -8.19 -7.65 -2.25
N PRO A 120 -8.83 -6.55 -2.67
CA PRO A 120 -8.37 -5.81 -3.85
C PRO A 120 -6.94 -5.31 -3.72
N SER A 121 -6.54 -4.83 -2.54
CA SER A 121 -5.16 -4.36 -2.31
C SER A 121 -4.14 -5.50 -2.36
N LEU A 122 -4.48 -6.67 -1.82
CA LEU A 122 -3.65 -7.87 -1.93
C LEU A 122 -3.47 -8.29 -3.40
N VAL A 123 -4.57 -8.34 -4.16
CA VAL A 123 -4.54 -8.66 -5.60
C VAL A 123 -3.72 -7.62 -6.37
N GLY A 124 -3.90 -6.34 -6.05
CA GLY A 124 -3.11 -5.25 -6.62
C GLY A 124 -1.62 -5.38 -6.33
N ALA A 125 -1.24 -5.70 -5.09
CA ALA A 125 0.15 -5.87 -4.68
C ALA A 125 0.80 -7.09 -5.36
N VAL A 126 0.13 -8.25 -5.33
CA VAL A 126 0.60 -9.47 -6.03
C VAL A 126 0.72 -9.21 -7.54
N GLY A 127 -0.31 -8.62 -8.14
CA GLY A 127 -0.31 -8.28 -9.55
C GLY A 127 0.79 -7.28 -9.92
N ALA A 128 1.07 -6.28 -9.08
CA ALA A 128 2.15 -5.32 -9.30
C ALA A 128 3.53 -5.97 -9.29
N VAL A 129 3.76 -6.95 -8.41
CA VAL A 129 5.01 -7.74 -8.38
C VAL A 129 5.17 -8.54 -9.67
N LEU A 130 4.13 -9.27 -10.08
CA LEU A 130 4.16 -10.05 -11.32
C LEU A 130 4.31 -9.16 -12.57
N LEU A 131 3.66 -8.00 -12.58
CA LEU A 131 3.81 -7.01 -13.65
C LEU A 131 5.18 -6.32 -13.62
N THR A 132 5.82 -6.16 -12.45
CA THR A 132 7.21 -5.69 -12.39
C THR A 132 8.16 -6.68 -13.04
N TYR A 133 7.96 -7.99 -12.81
CA TYR A 133 8.67 -9.03 -13.53
C TYR A 133 8.43 -8.93 -15.03
N TRP A 134 7.16 -8.87 -15.46
CA TRP A 134 6.80 -8.74 -16.87
C TRP A 134 7.37 -7.45 -17.50
N ALA A 135 7.28 -6.31 -16.84
CA ALA A 135 7.85 -5.04 -17.32
C ALA A 135 9.38 -5.15 -17.44
N GLY A 136 10.04 -5.73 -16.43
CA GLY A 136 11.50 -5.93 -16.38
C GLY A 136 12.04 -6.73 -17.55
N LEU A 137 11.28 -7.73 -18.04
CA LEU A 137 11.66 -8.53 -19.22
C LEU A 137 11.85 -7.72 -20.53
N ALA A 138 11.39 -6.47 -20.58
CA ALA A 138 11.65 -5.57 -21.69
C ALA A 138 13.05 -4.92 -21.63
N PHE A 139 13.73 -4.98 -20.50
CA PHE A 139 14.97 -4.24 -20.24
C PHE A 139 16.15 -5.11 -19.81
N VAL A 140 15.85 -6.20 -19.08
CA VAL A 140 16.86 -7.04 -18.42
C VAL A 140 16.53 -8.52 -18.61
N THR A 141 17.48 -9.41 -18.27
CA THR A 141 17.25 -10.86 -18.33
C THR A 141 16.14 -11.31 -17.40
N ARG A 142 15.67 -12.54 -17.60
CA ARG A 142 14.67 -13.18 -16.74
C ARG A 142 15.09 -13.18 -15.26
N ARG A 143 16.39 -13.41 -15.01
CA ARG A 143 16.96 -13.44 -13.66
C ARG A 143 16.86 -12.08 -12.99
N SER A 144 17.30 -11.03 -13.65
CA SER A 144 17.24 -9.67 -13.12
C SER A 144 15.81 -9.14 -13.01
N ALA A 145 14.93 -9.50 -13.94
CA ALA A 145 13.52 -9.17 -13.85
C ALA A 145 12.87 -9.82 -12.61
N ALA A 146 13.21 -11.08 -12.31
CA ALA A 146 12.75 -11.75 -11.09
C ALA A 146 13.31 -11.10 -9.83
N LEU A 147 14.59 -10.70 -9.82
CA LEU A 147 15.21 -10.00 -8.70
C LEU A 147 14.53 -8.64 -8.46
N ALA A 148 14.23 -7.88 -9.52
CA ALA A 148 13.50 -6.62 -9.42
C ALA A 148 12.10 -6.82 -8.80
N ALA A 149 11.39 -7.86 -9.24
CA ALA A 149 10.07 -8.21 -8.70
C ALA A 149 10.14 -8.66 -7.23
N LEU A 150 11.17 -9.42 -6.83
CA LEU A 150 11.40 -9.79 -5.44
C LEU A 150 11.70 -8.56 -4.56
N MET A 151 12.47 -7.58 -5.06
CA MET A 151 12.70 -6.32 -4.33
C MET A 151 11.40 -5.55 -4.12
N MET A 152 10.48 -5.55 -5.09
CA MET A 152 9.15 -5.00 -4.92
C MET A 152 8.35 -5.78 -3.87
N ALA A 153 8.32 -7.10 -3.95
CA ALA A 153 7.59 -7.96 -3.03
C ALA A 153 8.04 -7.82 -1.57
N GLY A 154 9.35 -7.65 -1.33
CA GLY A 154 9.94 -7.46 -0.01
C GLY A 154 9.92 -6.01 0.48
N SER A 155 9.49 -5.04 -0.33
CA SER A 155 9.50 -3.63 0.06
C SER A 155 8.49 -3.33 1.17
N ILE A 156 8.91 -2.52 2.13
CA ILE A 156 8.09 -2.19 3.31
C ILE A 156 6.79 -1.51 2.91
N ILE A 157 6.85 -0.56 1.96
CA ILE A 157 5.66 0.20 1.58
C ILE A 157 4.61 -0.69 0.89
N LEU A 158 5.02 -1.61 0.01
CA LEU A 158 4.08 -2.55 -0.61
C LEU A 158 3.54 -3.53 0.44
N GLY A 159 4.39 -3.90 1.41
CA GLY A 159 3.99 -4.69 2.57
C GLY A 159 2.86 -4.03 3.37
N VAL A 160 2.91 -2.73 3.58
CA VAL A 160 1.84 -1.96 4.25
C VAL A 160 0.62 -1.84 3.35
N GLU A 161 0.77 -1.30 2.13
CA GLU A 161 -0.36 -1.00 1.24
C GLU A 161 -1.11 -2.25 0.75
N GLY A 162 -0.42 -3.39 0.63
CA GLY A 162 -1.06 -4.67 0.29
C GLY A 162 -1.96 -5.25 1.41
N ARG A 163 -1.82 -4.74 2.65
CA ARG A 163 -2.62 -5.13 3.83
C ARG A 163 -3.69 -4.11 4.21
N MET A 164 -3.76 -2.99 3.53
CA MET A 164 -4.72 -1.94 3.83
C MET A 164 -5.79 -1.85 2.75
N ALA A 165 -7.04 -1.62 3.14
CA ALA A 165 -8.16 -1.47 2.20
C ALA A 165 -8.15 -0.06 1.57
N THR A 166 -7.07 0.26 0.82
CA THR A 166 -6.82 1.56 0.17
C THR A 166 -6.71 1.43 -1.34
N THR A 167 -6.47 2.54 -2.04
CA THR A 167 -6.35 2.58 -3.51
C THR A 167 -4.96 2.23 -4.03
N ASP A 168 -3.93 2.28 -3.20
CA ASP A 168 -2.54 2.49 -3.63
C ASP A 168 -1.90 1.26 -4.26
N ALA A 169 -2.15 0.07 -3.70
CA ALA A 169 -1.67 -1.17 -4.29
C ALA A 169 -2.31 -1.44 -5.67
N MET A 170 -3.61 -1.15 -5.84
CA MET A 170 -4.28 -1.25 -7.15
C MET A 170 -3.80 -0.17 -8.13
N LEU A 171 -3.51 1.04 -7.66
CA LEU A 171 -2.89 2.08 -8.49
C LEU A 171 -1.50 1.66 -8.97
N LEU A 172 -0.69 1.06 -8.09
CA LEU A 172 0.61 0.50 -8.48
C LEU A 172 0.44 -0.55 -9.58
N PHE A 173 -0.50 -1.49 -9.40
CA PHE A 173 -0.82 -2.53 -10.39
C PHE A 173 -1.12 -1.93 -11.76
N THR A 174 -2.04 -0.97 -11.84
CA THR A 174 -2.41 -0.30 -13.10
C THR A 174 -1.26 0.52 -13.66
N SER A 175 -0.48 1.19 -12.81
CA SER A 175 0.68 1.98 -13.24
C SER A 175 1.76 1.10 -13.88
N VAL A 176 2.10 -0.05 -13.26
CA VAL A 176 3.11 -0.96 -13.82
C VAL A 176 2.61 -1.61 -15.11
N ALA A 177 1.32 -1.95 -15.21
CA ALA A 177 0.72 -2.46 -16.45
C ALA A 177 0.83 -1.42 -17.59
N ALA A 178 0.47 -0.17 -17.31
CA ALA A 178 0.56 0.92 -18.29
C ALA A 178 1.99 1.19 -18.71
N MET A 179 2.92 1.31 -17.75
CA MET A 179 4.32 1.62 -18.04
C MET A 179 5.05 0.47 -18.72
N GLY A 180 4.75 -0.79 -18.34
CA GLY A 180 5.29 -1.98 -19.03
C GLY A 180 4.80 -2.12 -20.48
N ALA A 181 3.54 -1.76 -20.75
CA ALA A 181 3.00 -1.70 -22.11
C ALA A 181 3.63 -0.55 -22.90
N LEU A 182 3.72 0.64 -22.32
CA LEU A 182 4.36 1.81 -22.93
C LEU A 182 5.84 1.53 -23.26
N ALA A 183 6.55 0.83 -22.36
CA ALA A 183 7.93 0.40 -22.59
C ALA A 183 8.07 -0.46 -23.86
N ARG A 184 7.20 -1.47 -24.00
CA ARG A 184 7.23 -2.36 -25.18
C ARG A 184 6.90 -1.62 -26.46
N ILE A 185 5.95 -0.69 -26.42
CA ILE A 185 5.62 0.17 -27.57
C ILE A 185 6.83 1.02 -27.95
N TYR A 186 7.44 1.70 -26.97
CA TYR A 186 8.58 2.58 -27.20
C TYR A 186 9.80 1.82 -27.72
N LEU A 187 10.18 0.71 -27.05
CA LEU A 187 11.33 -0.11 -27.45
C LEU A 187 11.13 -0.78 -28.80
N GLY A 188 9.92 -1.30 -29.09
CA GLY A 188 9.57 -1.88 -30.38
C GLY A 188 9.77 -0.88 -31.52
N GLN A 189 9.24 0.33 -31.38
CA GLN A 189 9.39 1.39 -32.37
C GLN A 189 10.84 1.89 -32.56
N ARG A 190 11.69 1.69 -31.55
CA ARG A 190 13.12 2.08 -31.65
C ARG A 190 13.98 1.00 -32.28
N HIS A 191 13.63 -0.28 -32.10
CA HIS A 191 14.37 -1.40 -32.69
C HIS A 191 13.87 -1.73 -34.11
N GLN A 192 12.56 -1.57 -34.35
CA GLN A 192 11.88 -1.91 -35.60
C GLN A 192 10.88 -0.80 -35.96
N PRO A 193 11.36 0.36 -36.48
CA PRO A 193 10.50 1.55 -36.70
C PRO A 193 9.36 1.30 -37.72
N ASP A 194 9.56 0.40 -38.66
CA ASP A 194 8.63 0.11 -39.77
C ASP A 194 7.64 -1.02 -39.41
N GLU A 195 7.84 -1.72 -38.29
CA GLU A 195 6.94 -2.79 -37.89
C GLU A 195 5.69 -2.23 -37.19
N ALA A 196 4.53 -2.62 -37.68
CA ALA A 196 3.26 -2.21 -37.11
C ALA A 196 3.03 -2.90 -35.76
N ILE A 197 3.01 -2.14 -34.69
CA ILE A 197 2.65 -2.64 -33.37
C ILE A 197 1.17 -3.03 -33.36
N GLY A 198 0.88 -4.29 -32.97
CA GLY A 198 -0.48 -4.80 -32.77
C GLY A 198 -1.27 -4.02 -31.71
N TRP A 199 -2.56 -4.34 -31.58
CA TRP A 199 -3.45 -3.71 -30.59
C TRP A 199 -3.21 -4.13 -29.13
N GLN A 200 -2.50 -5.22 -28.88
CA GLN A 200 -2.35 -5.79 -27.54
C GLN A 200 -1.74 -4.79 -26.54
N MET A 201 -0.58 -4.20 -26.87
CA MET A 201 0.09 -3.27 -25.95
C MET A 201 -0.67 -1.95 -25.79
N PRO A 202 -1.18 -1.30 -26.87
CA PRO A 202 -2.09 -0.16 -26.72
C PRO A 202 -3.34 -0.47 -25.87
N ALA A 203 -3.96 -1.64 -26.04
CA ALA A 203 -5.12 -2.03 -25.24
C ALA A 203 -4.78 -2.14 -23.75
N VAL A 204 -3.65 -2.78 -23.41
CA VAL A 204 -3.18 -2.86 -22.02
C VAL A 204 -2.92 -1.45 -21.46
N LEU A 205 -2.22 -0.59 -22.22
CA LEU A 205 -1.90 0.78 -21.81
C LEU A 205 -3.18 1.56 -21.46
N TRP A 206 -4.14 1.61 -22.37
CA TRP A 206 -5.33 2.44 -22.19
C TRP A 206 -6.34 1.85 -21.21
N THR A 207 -6.45 0.52 -21.11
CA THR A 207 -7.27 -0.15 -20.08
C THR A 207 -6.69 0.07 -18.70
N ALA A 208 -5.37 -0.03 -18.54
CA ALA A 208 -4.68 0.26 -17.28
C ALA A 208 -4.81 1.75 -16.90
N ALA A 209 -4.71 2.66 -17.88
CA ALA A 209 -4.96 4.09 -17.67
C ALA A 209 -6.40 4.35 -17.18
N ALA A 210 -7.41 3.72 -17.81
CA ALA A 210 -8.80 3.80 -17.37
C ALA A 210 -8.99 3.31 -15.94
N GLY A 211 -8.42 2.14 -15.60
CA GLY A 211 -8.45 1.59 -14.25
C GLY A 211 -7.82 2.54 -13.22
N GLY A 212 -6.66 3.10 -13.53
CA GLY A 212 -5.99 4.07 -12.66
C GLY A 212 -6.79 5.36 -12.46
N VAL A 213 -7.46 5.84 -13.51
CA VAL A 213 -8.36 7.01 -13.41
C VAL A 213 -9.55 6.71 -12.50
N LEU A 214 -10.16 5.54 -12.61
CA LEU A 214 -11.25 5.13 -11.73
C LEU A 214 -10.81 4.87 -10.27
N LEU A 215 -9.52 4.59 -10.03
CA LEU A 215 -8.97 4.35 -8.68
C LEU A 215 -8.56 5.66 -7.98
N LYS A 216 -7.81 6.52 -8.66
CA LYS A 216 -7.18 7.70 -8.02
C LYS A 216 -7.18 8.96 -8.91
N GLY A 217 -8.09 9.03 -9.88
CA GLY A 217 -8.21 10.16 -10.79
C GLY A 217 -7.03 10.28 -11.77
N PRO A 218 -6.67 11.51 -12.20
CA PRO A 218 -5.74 11.72 -13.29
C PRO A 218 -4.27 11.37 -12.99
N LEU A 219 -3.96 10.90 -11.78
CA LEU A 219 -2.58 10.65 -11.34
C LEU A 219 -1.81 9.68 -12.27
N ILE A 220 -2.46 8.61 -12.75
CA ILE A 220 -1.84 7.67 -13.69
C ILE A 220 -1.50 8.34 -15.02
N LEU A 221 -2.34 9.27 -15.48
CA LEU A 221 -2.10 10.03 -16.71
C LEU A 221 -0.90 10.96 -16.58
N MET A 222 -0.62 11.45 -15.37
CA MET A 222 0.59 12.21 -15.06
C MET A 222 1.85 11.33 -15.27
N PHE A 223 1.88 10.10 -14.75
CA PHE A 223 3.01 9.19 -14.96
C PHE A 223 3.25 8.90 -16.44
N ILE A 224 2.20 8.52 -17.16
CA ILE A 224 2.26 8.24 -18.60
C ILE A 224 2.70 9.50 -19.37
N GLY A 225 2.05 10.62 -19.13
CA GLY A 225 2.28 11.88 -19.84
C GLY A 225 3.69 12.42 -19.65
N LEU A 226 4.16 12.49 -18.39
CA LEU A 226 5.52 12.95 -18.08
C LEU A 226 6.58 12.06 -18.72
N THR A 227 6.37 10.75 -18.71
CA THR A 227 7.28 9.80 -19.35
C THR A 227 7.32 10.00 -20.87
N VAL A 228 6.14 10.12 -21.50
CA VAL A 228 6.02 10.37 -22.94
C VAL A 228 6.70 11.68 -23.33
N ILE A 229 6.48 12.75 -22.58
CA ILE A 229 7.10 14.07 -22.82
C ILE A 229 8.62 13.96 -22.68
N ALA A 230 9.13 13.39 -21.59
CA ALA A 230 10.56 13.26 -21.34
C ALA A 230 11.28 12.46 -22.44
N LEU A 231 10.69 11.34 -22.86
CA LEU A 231 11.25 10.52 -23.95
C LEU A 231 11.21 11.26 -25.29
N SER A 232 10.12 11.94 -25.62
CA SER A 232 9.97 12.65 -26.89
C SER A 232 10.93 13.83 -26.99
N ILE A 233 11.18 14.53 -25.87
CA ILE A 233 12.19 15.59 -25.81
C ILE A 233 13.60 15.01 -25.96
N ALA A 234 13.91 13.93 -25.24
CA ALA A 234 15.22 13.28 -25.30
C ALA A 234 15.55 12.72 -26.69
N ASP A 235 14.55 12.21 -27.39
CA ASP A 235 14.67 11.64 -28.73
C ASP A 235 14.49 12.68 -29.85
N LYS A 236 14.07 13.90 -29.51
CA LYS A 236 13.70 14.96 -30.46
C LYS A 236 12.66 14.46 -31.49
N SER A 237 11.76 13.56 -31.10
CA SER A 237 10.80 12.91 -31.98
C SER A 237 9.53 12.50 -31.23
N TRP A 238 8.37 12.84 -31.79
CA TRP A 238 7.04 12.48 -31.29
C TRP A 238 6.39 11.34 -32.11
N ARG A 239 7.08 10.83 -33.16
CA ARG A 239 6.51 9.89 -34.13
C ARG A 239 6.09 8.57 -33.48
N TRP A 240 6.85 8.08 -32.51
CA TRP A 240 6.60 6.83 -31.82
C TRP A 240 5.27 6.79 -31.05
N ILE A 241 4.74 7.98 -30.68
CA ILE A 241 3.45 8.08 -29.97
C ILE A 241 2.31 7.53 -30.83
N ARG A 242 2.41 7.60 -32.17
CA ARG A 242 1.39 7.03 -33.06
C ARG A 242 1.16 5.54 -32.79
N ALA A 243 2.18 4.82 -32.37
CA ALA A 243 2.11 3.40 -32.02
C ALA A 243 1.30 3.13 -30.73
N THR A 244 1.14 4.11 -29.85
CA THR A 244 0.21 4.01 -28.72
C THR A 244 -1.26 4.09 -29.12
N ARG A 245 -1.54 4.39 -30.41
CA ARG A 245 -2.89 4.60 -30.98
C ARG A 245 -3.71 5.61 -30.17
N PRO A 246 -3.23 6.86 -29.99
CA PRO A 246 -3.74 7.78 -28.98
C PRO A 246 -5.23 8.11 -29.15
N LEU A 247 -5.74 8.30 -30.37
CA LEU A 247 -7.15 8.65 -30.57
C LEU A 247 -8.09 7.51 -30.19
N SER A 248 -7.86 6.31 -30.73
CA SER A 248 -8.69 5.14 -30.46
C SER A 248 -8.51 4.64 -29.03
N GLY A 249 -7.27 4.70 -28.49
CA GLY A 249 -6.99 4.33 -27.10
C GLY A 249 -7.61 5.29 -26.10
N PHE A 250 -7.54 6.60 -26.34
CA PHE A 250 -8.22 7.60 -25.52
C PHE A 250 -9.74 7.42 -25.58
N GLY A 251 -10.31 7.16 -26.78
CA GLY A 251 -11.72 6.83 -26.92
C GLY A 251 -12.11 5.58 -26.12
N TRP A 252 -11.27 4.53 -26.15
CA TRP A 252 -11.46 3.32 -25.33
C TRP A 252 -11.41 3.63 -23.82
N MET A 253 -10.43 4.40 -23.38
CA MET A 253 -10.34 4.84 -21.99
C MET A 253 -11.58 5.62 -21.57
N LEU A 254 -12.05 6.59 -22.38
CA LEU A 254 -13.25 7.33 -22.11
C LEU A 254 -14.49 6.43 -22.03
N LEU A 255 -14.62 5.44 -22.91
CA LEU A 255 -15.73 4.47 -22.88
C LEU A 255 -15.81 3.74 -21.53
N LEU A 256 -14.66 3.41 -20.92
CA LEU A 256 -14.59 2.72 -19.63
C LEU A 256 -14.84 3.66 -18.43
N VAL A 257 -14.45 4.91 -18.55
CA VAL A 257 -14.44 5.86 -17.42
C VAL A 257 -15.72 6.71 -17.37
N LEU A 258 -16.21 7.20 -18.52
CA LEU A 258 -17.33 8.12 -18.63
C LEU A 258 -18.63 7.61 -17.99
N PRO A 259 -19.02 6.33 -18.08
CA PRO A 259 -20.30 5.89 -17.53
C PRO A 259 -20.47 6.26 -16.06
N TRP A 260 -19.42 6.06 -15.25
CA TRP A 260 -19.49 6.44 -13.84
C TRP A 260 -19.40 7.97 -13.65
N PHE A 261 -18.53 8.66 -14.40
CA PHE A 261 -18.39 10.10 -14.27
C PHE A 261 -19.67 10.84 -14.67
N VAL A 262 -20.36 10.39 -15.69
CA VAL A 262 -21.67 10.95 -16.07
C VAL A 262 -22.69 10.68 -14.96
N ALA A 263 -22.77 9.44 -14.46
CA ALA A 263 -23.70 9.09 -13.41
C ALA A 263 -23.49 9.90 -12.11
N ILE A 264 -22.23 10.10 -11.68
CA ILE A 264 -21.95 10.89 -10.48
C ILE A 264 -22.23 12.38 -10.67
N VAL A 265 -21.99 12.93 -11.87
CA VAL A 265 -22.34 14.32 -12.19
C VAL A 265 -23.85 14.52 -12.13
N MET A 266 -24.62 13.63 -12.75
CA MET A 266 -26.09 13.68 -12.72
C MET A 266 -26.64 13.59 -11.28
N LYS A 267 -25.98 12.81 -10.42
CA LYS A 267 -26.40 12.61 -9.03
C LYS A 267 -25.94 13.71 -8.08
N SER A 268 -24.75 14.27 -8.30
CA SER A 268 -24.11 15.25 -7.40
C SER A 268 -24.32 16.71 -7.84
N GLY A 269 -24.96 16.96 -9.01
CA GLY A 269 -25.07 18.31 -9.57
C GLY A 269 -23.71 18.97 -9.85
N GLY A 270 -22.65 18.15 -10.06
CA GLY A 270 -21.29 18.64 -10.31
C GLY A 270 -20.43 18.85 -9.06
N SER A 271 -20.99 18.76 -7.85
CA SER A 271 -20.24 18.94 -6.59
C SER A 271 -19.10 17.93 -6.40
N PHE A 272 -19.16 16.77 -7.07
CA PHE A 272 -18.05 15.82 -7.11
C PHE A 272 -16.77 16.46 -7.65
N PHE A 273 -16.85 17.19 -8.75
CA PHE A 273 -15.64 17.79 -9.35
C PHE A 273 -15.08 18.93 -8.51
N THR A 274 -15.93 19.77 -7.91
CA THR A 274 -15.45 20.84 -7.03
C THR A 274 -14.74 20.30 -5.79
N GLN A 275 -15.22 19.19 -5.22
CA GLN A 275 -14.58 18.56 -4.07
C GLN A 275 -13.34 17.73 -4.46
N ALA A 276 -13.44 16.88 -5.50
CA ALA A 276 -12.35 15.98 -5.89
C ALA A 276 -11.17 16.70 -6.55
N LEU A 277 -11.44 17.68 -7.44
CA LEU A 277 -10.39 18.42 -8.13
C LEU A 277 -9.98 19.68 -7.38
N GLY A 278 -10.95 20.44 -6.82
CA GLY A 278 -10.68 21.65 -6.08
C GLY A 278 -10.02 21.38 -4.74
N HIS A 279 -10.77 20.80 -3.80
CA HIS A 279 -10.29 20.63 -2.43
C HIS A 279 -9.33 19.46 -2.23
N ASP A 280 -9.53 18.29 -2.88
CA ASP A 280 -8.64 17.13 -2.63
C ASP A 280 -7.34 17.18 -3.45
N MET A 281 -7.37 17.64 -4.68
CA MET A 281 -6.20 17.59 -5.56
C MET A 281 -5.40 18.90 -5.58
N LEU A 282 -6.03 20.06 -5.80
CA LEU A 282 -5.32 21.34 -5.87
C LEU A 282 -4.78 21.77 -4.51
N ASP A 283 -5.55 21.61 -3.44
CA ASP A 283 -5.10 21.98 -2.09
C ASP A 283 -3.92 21.15 -1.63
N LYS A 284 -3.80 19.87 -2.04
CA LYS A 284 -2.62 19.03 -1.74
C LYS A 284 -1.34 19.51 -2.41
N ILE A 285 -1.46 20.22 -3.53
CA ILE A 285 -0.31 20.77 -4.25
C ILE A 285 0.12 22.10 -3.61
N THR A 286 -0.85 22.94 -3.23
CA THR A 286 -0.63 24.32 -2.82
C THR A 286 -0.57 24.54 -1.31
N SER A 287 -1.13 23.64 -0.52
CA SER A 287 -1.17 23.74 0.94
C SER A 287 -0.91 22.39 1.63
N ALA A 288 -0.37 22.44 2.84
CA ALA A 288 -0.23 21.25 3.69
C ALA A 288 -1.58 20.87 4.28
N GLN A 289 -2.19 19.79 3.77
CA GLN A 289 -3.44 19.28 4.31
C GLN A 289 -3.18 18.30 5.48
N GLU A 290 -4.06 18.30 6.47
CA GLU A 290 -4.08 17.37 7.62
C GLU A 290 -2.70 17.24 8.33
N ALA A 291 -1.91 18.32 8.41
CA ALA A 291 -0.55 18.35 9.00
C ALA A 291 0.49 17.45 8.28
N HIS A 292 0.27 17.05 7.02
CA HIS A 292 1.21 16.24 6.22
C HIS A 292 2.17 17.06 5.34
N GLY A 293 2.42 18.33 5.69
CA GLY A 293 3.42 19.16 5.02
C GLY A 293 4.84 18.69 5.32
N ALA A 294 5.67 18.53 4.28
CA ALA A 294 7.07 18.19 4.44
C ALA A 294 7.93 18.87 3.35
N PRO A 295 9.19 19.22 3.66
CA PRO A 295 10.07 19.92 2.71
C PRO A 295 10.44 19.03 1.51
N PRO A 296 10.90 19.61 0.39
CA PRO A 296 11.56 18.87 -0.67
C PRO A 296 12.73 18.04 -0.14
N GLY A 297 12.98 16.86 -0.73
CA GLY A 297 13.96 15.89 -0.24
C GLY A 297 13.38 14.83 0.71
N THR A 298 12.15 15.01 1.19
CA THR A 298 11.52 14.05 2.10
C THR A 298 11.37 12.66 1.46
N TYR A 299 10.91 12.56 0.20
CA TYR A 299 10.80 11.27 -0.46
C TYR A 299 12.13 10.59 -0.70
N PHE A 300 13.20 11.38 -0.93
CA PHE A 300 14.55 10.83 -1.05
C PHE A 300 14.99 10.13 0.25
N LEU A 301 14.71 10.72 1.41
CA LEU A 301 15.01 10.12 2.70
C LEU A 301 14.09 8.92 2.99
N LEU A 302 12.78 9.08 2.78
CA LEU A 302 11.80 8.02 3.00
C LEU A 302 12.03 6.81 2.09
N PHE A 303 12.59 6.99 0.91
CA PHE A 303 12.90 5.92 -0.03
C PHE A 303 13.76 4.81 0.60
N PHE A 304 14.78 5.18 1.39
CA PHE A 304 15.66 4.19 2.02
C PHE A 304 14.91 3.31 3.03
N LEU A 305 13.87 3.83 3.65
CA LEU A 305 12.99 3.11 4.56
C LEU A 305 11.92 2.30 3.80
N THR A 306 11.21 2.96 2.89
CA THR A 306 9.99 2.41 2.27
C THR A 306 10.29 1.37 1.19
N PHE A 307 11.42 1.48 0.49
CA PHE A 307 11.88 0.49 -0.50
C PHE A 307 12.93 -0.48 0.07
N TRP A 308 13.19 -0.45 1.39
CA TRP A 308 14.04 -1.47 2.00
C TRP A 308 13.45 -2.88 1.73
N PRO A 309 14.25 -3.93 1.37
CA PRO A 309 15.72 -3.99 1.38
C PRO A 309 16.40 -3.57 0.05
N GLY A 310 15.64 -3.32 -1.02
CA GLY A 310 16.17 -2.97 -2.33
C GLY A 310 16.90 -1.62 -2.38
N SER A 311 16.45 -0.65 -1.59
CA SER A 311 17.00 0.71 -1.53
C SER A 311 18.48 0.77 -1.18
N VAL A 312 19.00 -0.20 -0.44
CA VAL A 312 20.40 -0.28 -0.02
C VAL A 312 21.35 -0.33 -1.22
N LEU A 313 20.93 -0.96 -2.32
CA LEU A 313 21.72 -1.04 -3.54
C LEU A 313 21.56 0.18 -4.47
N ALA A 314 20.69 1.13 -4.15
CA ALA A 314 20.43 2.27 -5.01
C ALA A 314 21.65 3.19 -5.13
N ALA A 315 22.30 3.52 -4.01
CA ALA A 315 23.50 4.37 -4.01
C ALA A 315 24.68 3.73 -4.79
N PRO A 316 25.07 2.46 -4.56
CA PRO A 316 26.11 1.80 -5.37
C PRO A 316 25.74 1.63 -6.85
N ALA A 317 24.44 1.53 -7.18
CA ALA A 317 23.98 1.40 -8.58
C ALA A 317 23.97 2.75 -9.32
N ALA A 318 23.80 3.88 -8.63
CA ALA A 318 23.59 5.19 -9.22
C ALA A 318 24.69 5.61 -10.22
N PRO A 319 26.01 5.41 -10.00
CA PRO A 319 27.04 5.77 -10.97
C PRO A 319 26.93 4.99 -12.29
N ALA A 320 26.58 3.71 -12.23
CA ALA A 320 26.39 2.89 -13.43
C ALA A 320 25.13 3.29 -14.20
N ILE A 321 24.02 3.52 -13.49
CA ILE A 321 22.77 4.03 -14.06
C ILE A 321 23.03 5.37 -14.78
N TRP A 322 23.77 6.28 -14.15
CA TRP A 322 24.10 7.57 -14.74
C TRP A 322 24.94 7.45 -16.01
N ARG A 323 25.91 6.53 -16.03
CA ARG A 323 26.70 6.25 -17.26
C ARG A 323 25.80 5.70 -18.38
N ALA A 324 24.88 4.81 -18.04
CA ALA A 324 23.94 4.19 -18.99
C ALA A 324 22.76 5.10 -19.38
N ARG A 325 22.62 6.32 -18.85
CA ARG A 325 21.44 7.19 -19.03
C ARG A 325 21.07 7.51 -20.49
N LYS A 326 22.00 7.33 -21.43
CA LYS A 326 21.77 7.51 -22.87
C LYS A 326 21.31 6.23 -23.56
N GLU A 327 21.47 5.08 -22.96
CA GLU A 327 20.97 3.80 -23.48
C GLU A 327 19.43 3.79 -23.47
N ILE A 328 18.82 3.19 -24.47
CA ILE A 328 17.38 3.27 -24.72
C ILE A 328 16.58 2.76 -23.51
N GLY A 329 16.99 1.63 -22.93
CA GLY A 329 16.31 1.02 -21.79
C GLY A 329 16.43 1.87 -20.51
N ALA A 330 17.65 2.29 -20.15
CA ALA A 330 17.90 3.14 -19.00
C ALA A 330 17.20 4.51 -19.15
N ARG A 331 17.20 5.08 -20.35
CA ARG A 331 16.49 6.32 -20.66
C ARG A 331 15.00 6.21 -20.39
N PHE A 332 14.35 5.11 -20.81
CA PHE A 332 12.93 4.89 -20.53
C PHE A 332 12.66 4.84 -19.02
N LEU A 333 13.42 4.04 -18.28
CA LEU A 333 13.24 3.88 -16.83
C LEU A 333 13.49 5.19 -16.07
N LEU A 334 14.49 5.98 -16.50
CA LEU A 334 14.74 7.31 -15.94
C LEU A 334 13.64 8.33 -16.32
N ALA A 335 13.10 8.25 -17.52
CA ALA A 335 11.97 9.09 -17.94
C ALA A 335 10.69 8.76 -17.16
N TRP A 336 10.49 7.50 -16.78
CA TRP A 336 9.41 7.11 -15.88
C TRP A 336 9.64 7.66 -14.47
N LEU A 337 10.86 7.54 -13.95
CA LEU A 337 11.23 7.87 -12.58
C LEU A 337 11.33 9.39 -12.34
N VAL A 338 12.24 10.06 -13.05
CA VAL A 338 12.74 11.38 -12.64
C VAL A 338 11.70 12.50 -12.71
N PRO A 339 10.96 12.69 -13.82
CA PRO A 339 9.99 13.78 -13.89
C PRO A 339 8.88 13.64 -12.85
N SER A 340 8.35 12.43 -12.67
CA SER A 340 7.29 12.15 -11.70
C SER A 340 7.78 12.31 -10.25
N TRP A 341 9.02 11.90 -9.96
CA TRP A 341 9.63 12.11 -8.64
C TRP A 341 9.72 13.59 -8.30
N LEU A 342 10.20 14.40 -9.25
CA LEU A 342 10.33 15.85 -9.06
C LEU A 342 8.96 16.52 -8.79
N VAL A 343 7.92 16.10 -9.47
CA VAL A 343 6.55 16.60 -9.22
C VAL A 343 6.12 16.29 -7.78
N PHE A 344 6.36 15.07 -7.28
CA PHE A 344 6.02 14.72 -5.90
C PHE A 344 6.89 15.47 -4.87
N GLU A 345 8.17 15.67 -5.15
CA GLU A 345 9.04 16.47 -4.26
C GLU A 345 8.63 17.95 -4.21
N ALA A 346 8.07 18.48 -5.29
CA ALA A 346 7.55 19.84 -5.33
C ALA A 346 6.20 20.00 -4.62
N ALA A 347 5.38 18.94 -4.53
CA ALA A 347 4.08 18.99 -3.85
C ALA A 347 4.25 19.20 -2.33
N MET A 348 3.37 20.02 -1.74
CA MET A 348 3.42 20.33 -0.30
C MET A 348 3.03 19.14 0.57
N THR A 349 1.94 18.47 0.26
CA THR A 349 1.47 17.28 1.01
C THR A 349 2.24 16.05 0.58
N LYS A 350 2.89 15.37 1.53
CA LYS A 350 3.71 14.19 1.29
C LYS A 350 3.24 13.00 2.12
N LEU A 351 2.84 11.92 1.43
CA LEU A 351 2.58 10.62 2.04
C LEU A 351 3.55 9.58 1.45
N PRO A 352 4.11 8.68 2.26
CA PRO A 352 5.17 7.76 1.83
C PRO A 352 4.85 6.94 0.57
N HIS A 353 3.59 6.54 0.39
CA HIS A 353 3.13 5.71 -0.72
C HIS A 353 2.95 6.45 -2.06
N TYR A 354 3.03 7.77 -2.11
CA TYR A 354 2.79 8.51 -3.37
C TYR A 354 3.83 8.20 -4.45
N VAL A 355 5.08 7.97 -4.07
CA VAL A 355 6.17 7.64 -4.99
C VAL A 355 6.31 6.13 -5.27
N MET A 356 5.51 5.28 -4.62
CA MET A 356 5.55 3.82 -4.81
C MET A 356 5.39 3.38 -6.28
N PRO A 357 4.56 4.03 -7.14
CA PRO A 357 4.47 3.68 -8.57
C PRO A 357 5.77 3.87 -9.37
N LEU A 358 6.78 4.52 -8.80
CA LEU A 358 8.09 4.74 -9.42
C LEU A 358 9.11 3.66 -9.02
N TYR A 359 8.87 2.91 -7.96
CA TYR A 359 9.80 1.90 -7.43
C TYR A 359 10.08 0.74 -8.39
N PRO A 360 9.14 0.26 -9.22
CA PRO A 360 9.45 -0.75 -10.23
C PRO A 360 10.55 -0.34 -11.20
N ALA A 361 10.58 0.93 -11.62
CA ALA A 361 11.66 1.44 -12.47
C ALA A 361 13.02 1.40 -11.77
N ILE A 362 13.06 1.79 -10.48
CA ILE A 362 14.27 1.73 -9.65
C ILE A 362 14.72 0.28 -9.46
N ALA A 363 13.79 -0.62 -9.16
CA ALA A 363 14.08 -2.05 -8.97
C ALA A 363 14.70 -2.68 -10.23
N ILE A 364 14.16 -2.37 -11.42
CA ILE A 364 14.67 -2.87 -12.71
C ILE A 364 16.07 -2.30 -12.98
N LEU A 365 16.28 -0.99 -12.75
CA LEU A 365 17.60 -0.35 -12.90
C LEU A 365 18.66 -0.99 -11.99
N ILE A 366 18.34 -1.18 -10.70
CA ILE A 366 19.24 -1.82 -9.73
C ILE A 366 19.55 -3.25 -10.17
N ALA A 367 18.53 -4.03 -10.51
CA ALA A 367 18.72 -5.43 -10.92
C ALA A 367 19.60 -5.56 -12.16
N GLY A 368 19.45 -4.67 -13.14
CA GLY A 368 20.33 -4.63 -14.33
C GLY A 368 21.78 -4.30 -13.98
N VAL A 369 22.02 -3.39 -13.05
CA VAL A 369 23.40 -3.07 -12.60
C VAL A 369 24.01 -4.22 -11.80
N VAL A 370 23.23 -4.92 -10.98
CA VAL A 370 23.68 -6.12 -10.25
C VAL A 370 24.09 -7.23 -11.24
N GLU A 371 23.29 -7.48 -12.27
CA GLU A 371 23.59 -8.46 -13.32
C GLU A 371 24.87 -8.11 -14.10
N GLY A 372 25.00 -6.84 -14.49
CA GLY A 372 26.17 -6.32 -15.17
C GLY A 372 27.43 -6.21 -14.29
N ARG A 373 27.36 -6.58 -13.02
CA ARG A 373 28.43 -6.45 -12.00
C ARG A 373 29.04 -5.05 -11.99
N ALA A 374 28.21 -4.03 -12.21
CA ALA A 374 28.65 -2.64 -12.38
C ALA A 374 28.43 -1.76 -11.15
N LEU A 375 28.16 -2.36 -9.98
CA LEU A 375 28.03 -1.62 -8.73
C LEU A 375 29.35 -0.92 -8.36
N ALA A 376 29.24 0.31 -7.88
CA ALA A 376 30.40 1.08 -7.44
C ALA A 376 30.92 0.56 -6.09
N HIS A 377 32.24 0.32 -6.00
CA HIS A 377 32.92 -0.09 -4.77
C HIS A 377 33.52 1.10 -4.02
N ILE A 378 32.74 2.20 -3.88
CA ILE A 378 33.17 3.36 -3.12
C ILE A 378 32.96 3.07 -1.62
N ARG A 379 33.98 3.29 -0.78
CA ARG A 379 33.98 2.92 0.65
C ARG A 379 32.71 3.31 1.39
N TRP A 380 32.24 4.55 1.29
CA TRP A 380 31.04 4.99 1.99
C TRP A 380 29.76 4.30 1.48
N MET A 381 29.69 3.92 0.20
CA MET A 381 28.56 3.18 -0.37
C MET A 381 28.55 1.73 0.15
N VAL A 382 29.74 1.10 0.28
CA VAL A 382 29.87 -0.23 0.87
C VAL A 382 29.52 -0.19 2.35
N HIS A 383 29.97 0.82 3.10
CA HIS A 383 29.56 1.00 4.50
C HIS A 383 28.05 1.22 4.64
N GLY A 384 27.41 1.87 3.66
CA GLY A 384 25.95 2.04 3.61
C GLY A 384 25.16 0.73 3.64
N THR A 385 25.77 -0.41 3.24
CA THR A 385 25.12 -1.73 3.27
C THR A 385 24.82 -2.20 4.70
N VAL A 386 25.43 -1.61 5.73
CA VAL A 386 25.08 -1.85 7.14
C VAL A 386 23.58 -1.56 7.41
N SER A 387 22.95 -0.73 6.60
CA SER A 387 21.52 -0.45 6.70
C SER A 387 20.62 -1.68 6.50
N TRP A 388 21.12 -2.76 5.86
CA TRP A 388 20.41 -4.04 5.88
C TRP A 388 20.22 -4.55 7.30
N PHE A 389 21.24 -4.46 8.15
CA PHE A 389 21.15 -4.89 9.55
C PHE A 389 20.48 -3.85 10.45
N LEU A 390 20.78 -2.56 10.27
CA LEU A 390 20.25 -1.50 11.13
C LEU A 390 18.73 -1.38 11.05
N PHE A 391 18.14 -1.67 9.90
CA PHE A 391 16.69 -1.57 9.73
C PHE A 391 15.94 -2.62 10.58
N PRO A 392 16.18 -3.94 10.49
CA PRO A 392 15.51 -4.91 11.34
C PRO A 392 15.86 -4.74 12.82
N ALA A 393 17.06 -4.28 13.15
CA ALA A 393 17.43 -3.95 14.53
C ALA A 393 16.59 -2.77 15.08
N GLY A 394 16.39 -1.74 14.27
CA GLY A 394 15.51 -0.63 14.59
C GLY A 394 14.05 -1.05 14.75
N VAL A 395 13.57 -1.94 13.88
CA VAL A 395 12.21 -2.52 14.00
C VAL A 395 12.09 -3.35 15.29
N ALA A 396 13.08 -4.19 15.61
CA ALA A 396 13.08 -4.98 16.86
C ALA A 396 13.03 -4.06 18.09
N LEU A 397 13.84 -3.00 18.10
CA LEU A 397 13.79 -1.99 19.16
C LEU A 397 12.42 -1.31 19.24
N ALA A 398 11.84 -0.89 18.11
CA ALA A 398 10.53 -0.26 18.07
C ALA A 398 9.42 -1.18 18.57
N VAL A 399 9.51 -2.49 18.28
CA VAL A 399 8.59 -3.51 18.80
C VAL A 399 8.68 -3.61 20.32
N VAL A 400 9.89 -3.71 20.88
CA VAL A 400 10.10 -3.76 22.34
C VAL A 400 9.55 -2.49 23.00
N VAL A 401 9.89 -1.32 22.46
CA VAL A 401 9.40 -0.02 22.97
C VAL A 401 7.87 0.04 22.90
N GLY A 402 7.27 -0.41 21.80
CA GLY A 402 5.81 -0.45 21.64
C GLY A 402 5.13 -1.33 22.69
N PHE A 403 5.66 -2.53 22.94
CA PHE A 403 5.14 -3.39 24.01
C PHE A 403 5.31 -2.77 25.40
N VAL A 404 6.47 -2.20 25.71
CA VAL A 404 6.73 -1.58 27.01
C VAL A 404 5.83 -0.38 27.27
N LEU A 405 5.64 0.49 26.27
CA LEU A 405 4.87 1.73 26.45
C LEU A 405 3.35 1.52 26.40
N VAL A 406 2.86 0.53 25.64
CA VAL A 406 1.42 0.36 25.40
C VAL A 406 0.85 -0.85 26.14
N ASP A 407 1.58 -1.96 26.17
CA ASP A 407 1.12 -3.23 26.75
C ASP A 407 1.76 -3.53 28.11
N HIS A 408 2.71 -2.70 28.56
CA HIS A 408 3.47 -2.87 29.80
C HIS A 408 4.18 -4.24 29.92
N SER A 409 4.54 -4.84 28.78
CA SER A 409 5.23 -6.13 28.67
C SER A 409 6.50 -6.01 27.82
N LEU A 410 7.30 -7.08 27.77
CA LEU A 410 8.50 -7.14 26.93
C LEU A 410 8.22 -7.72 25.53
N GLY A 411 7.03 -8.19 25.26
CA GLY A 411 6.63 -8.74 23.96
C GLY A 411 7.46 -9.95 23.51
N LEU A 412 7.83 -10.85 24.42
CA LEU A 412 8.75 -11.98 24.16
C LEU A 412 8.33 -12.86 22.98
N ILE A 413 7.03 -12.91 22.67
CA ILE A 413 6.49 -13.68 21.54
C ILE A 413 7.02 -13.19 20.18
N ALA A 414 7.39 -11.91 20.05
CA ALA A 414 7.93 -11.33 18.82
C ALA A 414 9.45 -11.59 18.64
N TRP A 415 10.18 -11.88 19.73
CA TRP A 415 11.63 -11.97 19.71
C TRP A 415 12.22 -13.03 18.78
N PRO A 416 11.68 -14.27 18.69
CA PRO A 416 12.24 -15.28 17.80
C PRO A 416 12.25 -14.82 16.34
N PHE A 417 11.16 -14.20 15.89
CA PHE A 417 11.02 -13.71 14.52
C PHE A 417 11.92 -12.49 14.25
N ALA A 418 11.99 -11.57 15.20
CA ALA A 418 12.89 -10.42 15.14
C ALA A 418 14.36 -10.87 15.12
N ALA A 419 14.73 -11.85 15.92
CA ALA A 419 16.07 -12.40 15.95
C ALA A 419 16.46 -13.05 14.61
N ILE A 420 15.57 -13.84 14.01
CA ILE A 420 15.80 -14.43 12.68
C ILE A 420 15.96 -13.31 11.63
N ALA A 421 15.12 -12.29 11.65
CA ALA A 421 15.25 -11.15 10.75
C ALA A 421 16.60 -10.45 10.88
N MET A 422 17.05 -10.20 12.11
CA MET A 422 18.35 -9.58 12.40
C MET A 422 19.52 -10.47 11.94
N VAL A 423 19.49 -11.77 12.21
CA VAL A 423 20.55 -12.71 11.81
C VAL A 423 20.67 -12.78 10.28
N LEU A 424 19.55 -12.90 9.56
CA LEU A 424 19.55 -12.91 8.09
C LEU A 424 20.11 -11.61 7.52
N SER A 425 19.75 -10.48 8.10
CA SER A 425 20.25 -9.17 7.68
C SER A 425 21.70 -8.92 8.07
N LEU A 426 22.14 -9.43 9.22
CA LEU A 426 23.55 -9.41 9.61
C LEU A 426 24.40 -10.16 8.59
N PHE A 427 23.97 -11.37 8.19
CA PHE A 427 24.65 -12.13 7.14
C PHE A 427 24.55 -11.47 5.76
N ALA A 428 23.46 -10.75 5.44
CA ALA A 428 23.37 -9.98 4.21
C ALA A 428 24.45 -8.89 4.15
N TRP A 429 24.65 -8.16 5.23
CA TRP A 429 25.68 -7.13 5.36
C TRP A 429 27.09 -7.72 5.44
N TRP A 430 27.33 -8.66 6.38
CA TRP A 430 28.67 -9.17 6.69
C TRP A 430 29.30 -9.94 5.52
N LEU A 431 28.49 -10.72 4.79
CA LEU A 431 28.96 -11.51 3.66
C LEU A 431 28.84 -10.78 2.31
N TYR A 432 28.49 -9.49 2.31
CA TYR A 432 28.28 -8.72 1.08
C TYR A 432 29.50 -8.75 0.14
N GLU A 433 30.69 -8.50 0.66
CA GLU A 433 31.92 -8.46 -0.13
C GLU A 433 32.38 -9.85 -0.58
N VAL A 434 32.08 -10.89 0.19
CA VAL A 434 32.48 -12.27 -0.12
C VAL A 434 31.51 -12.93 -1.10
N ASP A 435 30.21 -12.82 -0.83
CA ASP A 435 29.16 -13.53 -1.56
C ASP A 435 28.58 -12.70 -2.73
N GLY A 436 28.83 -11.40 -2.73
CA GLY A 436 28.34 -10.46 -3.72
C GLY A 436 26.92 -9.93 -3.46
N PRO A 437 26.51 -8.90 -4.23
CA PRO A 437 25.29 -8.13 -3.98
C PRO A 437 24.01 -8.92 -4.16
N GLU A 438 23.97 -9.88 -5.08
CA GLU A 438 22.78 -10.68 -5.35
C GLU A 438 22.41 -11.56 -4.15
N ARG A 439 23.39 -12.30 -3.59
CA ARG A 439 23.12 -13.15 -2.42
C ARG A 439 22.81 -12.32 -1.19
N ALA A 440 23.44 -11.17 -1.05
CA ALA A 440 23.17 -10.25 0.04
C ALA A 440 21.71 -9.75 0.00
N VAL A 441 21.25 -9.25 -1.15
CA VAL A 441 19.87 -8.78 -1.25
C VAL A 441 18.85 -9.92 -1.09
N LEU A 442 19.15 -11.14 -1.55
CA LEU A 442 18.27 -12.29 -1.34
C LEU A 442 18.13 -12.66 0.16
N ARG A 443 19.21 -12.58 0.95
CA ARG A 443 19.13 -12.74 2.41
C ARG A 443 18.31 -11.62 3.06
N ALA A 444 18.52 -10.39 2.63
CA ALA A 444 17.77 -9.24 3.12
C ALA A 444 16.26 -9.34 2.76
N LEU A 445 15.92 -9.90 1.60
CA LEU A 445 14.55 -10.21 1.21
C LEU A 445 13.91 -11.29 2.10
N MET A 446 14.68 -12.34 2.45
CA MET A 446 14.20 -13.31 3.44
C MET A 446 13.98 -12.64 4.80
N SER A 447 14.89 -11.75 5.23
CA SER A 447 14.71 -10.96 6.44
C SER A 447 13.44 -10.11 6.39
N SER A 448 13.09 -9.50 5.25
CA SER A 448 11.87 -8.68 5.14
C SER A 448 10.58 -9.48 5.39
N ALA A 449 10.53 -10.75 5.03
CA ALA A 449 9.42 -11.63 5.36
C ALA A 449 9.30 -11.86 6.89
N PHE A 450 10.42 -12.05 7.58
CA PHE A 450 10.43 -12.18 9.05
C PHE A 450 10.12 -10.84 9.75
N VAL A 451 10.55 -9.71 9.21
CA VAL A 451 10.12 -8.38 9.68
C VAL A 451 8.59 -8.25 9.56
N ALA A 452 8.02 -8.69 8.43
CA ALA A 452 6.58 -8.66 8.24
C ALA A 452 5.84 -9.57 9.25
N ILE A 453 6.35 -10.77 9.52
CA ILE A 453 5.80 -11.67 10.55
C ILE A 453 5.89 -11.00 11.94
N THR A 454 7.07 -10.47 12.30
CA THR A 454 7.29 -9.80 13.59
C THR A 454 6.28 -8.68 13.82
N VAL A 455 6.12 -7.78 12.86
CA VAL A 455 5.28 -6.59 13.01
C VAL A 455 3.80 -6.92 12.84
N PHE A 456 3.43 -7.55 11.71
CA PHE A 456 2.04 -7.66 11.31
C PHE A 456 1.32 -8.91 11.84
N ALA A 457 2.01 -10.06 11.92
CA ALA A 457 1.38 -11.29 12.42
C ALA A 457 1.44 -11.40 13.94
N VAL A 458 2.48 -10.83 14.56
CA VAL A 458 2.72 -11.00 16.00
C VAL A 458 2.44 -9.72 16.77
N THR A 459 3.17 -8.63 16.48
CA THR A 459 3.12 -7.42 17.33
C THR A 459 1.73 -6.75 17.32
N PHE A 460 1.18 -6.41 16.15
CA PHE A 460 -0.10 -5.70 16.09
C PHE A 460 -1.27 -6.49 16.69
N PRO A 461 -1.46 -7.79 16.40
CA PRO A 461 -2.53 -8.54 17.04
C PRO A 461 -2.35 -8.77 18.54
N SER A 462 -1.11 -8.69 19.04
CA SER A 462 -0.80 -8.91 20.48
C SER A 462 -0.94 -7.66 21.34
N ILE A 463 -1.21 -6.49 20.77
CA ILE A 463 -1.41 -5.23 21.50
C ILE A 463 -2.83 -4.69 21.23
N PRO A 464 -3.88 -5.25 21.88
CA PRO A 464 -5.27 -4.84 21.65
C PRO A 464 -5.50 -3.34 21.91
N ALA A 465 -4.74 -2.75 22.84
CA ALA A 465 -4.84 -1.34 23.19
C ALA A 465 -4.59 -0.38 22.01
N LEU A 466 -3.94 -0.83 20.91
CA LEU A 466 -3.80 -0.06 19.69
C LEU A 466 -5.08 0.03 18.86
N PHE A 467 -6.10 -0.78 19.17
CA PHE A 467 -7.36 -0.89 18.42
C PHE A 467 -8.59 -0.70 19.32
N PRO A 468 -8.79 0.49 19.93
CA PRO A 468 -9.89 0.72 20.87
C PRO A 468 -11.26 0.41 20.28
N SER A 469 -11.50 0.70 18.98
CA SER A 469 -12.77 0.39 18.31
C SER A 469 -13.09 -1.11 18.27
N GLU A 470 -12.08 -1.98 18.09
CA GLU A 470 -12.30 -3.44 18.13
C GLU A 470 -12.56 -3.90 19.57
N MET A 471 -11.88 -3.33 20.57
CA MET A 471 -12.17 -3.61 21.97
C MET A 471 -13.62 -3.25 22.32
N ILE A 472 -14.06 -2.05 21.94
CA ILE A 472 -15.44 -1.58 22.15
C ILE A 472 -16.44 -2.52 21.45
N ALA A 473 -16.23 -2.79 20.17
CA ALA A 473 -17.15 -3.64 19.42
C ALA A 473 -17.23 -5.08 19.98
N ARG A 474 -16.13 -5.60 20.53
CA ARG A 474 -16.11 -6.90 21.23
C ARG A 474 -16.95 -6.87 22.49
N GLU A 475 -16.77 -5.85 23.35
CA GLU A 475 -17.54 -5.71 24.61
C GLU A 475 -19.04 -5.51 24.33
N VAL A 476 -19.39 -4.68 23.34
CA VAL A 476 -20.77 -4.48 22.91
C VAL A 476 -21.40 -5.80 22.43
N ARG A 477 -20.68 -6.57 21.59
CA ARG A 477 -21.15 -7.91 21.12
C ARG A 477 -21.30 -8.90 22.27
N ALA A 478 -20.42 -8.86 23.26
CA ALA A 478 -20.48 -9.74 24.44
C ALA A 478 -21.74 -9.54 25.30
N THR A 479 -22.42 -8.40 25.18
CA THR A 479 -23.70 -8.15 25.88
C THR A 479 -24.88 -8.95 25.30
N GLY A 480 -24.73 -9.60 24.15
CA GLY A 480 -25.78 -10.39 23.50
C GLY A 480 -26.86 -9.56 22.80
N CYS A 481 -26.72 -8.23 22.67
CA CYS A 481 -27.66 -7.42 21.90
C CYS A 481 -27.63 -7.79 20.40
N VAL A 482 -28.80 -8.02 19.81
CA VAL A 482 -28.92 -8.46 18.41
C VAL A 482 -28.63 -7.33 17.45
N ASP A 483 -29.08 -6.12 17.74
CA ASP A 483 -28.88 -4.91 16.91
C ASP A 483 -28.39 -3.75 17.78
N PRO A 484 -27.09 -3.72 18.13
CA PRO A 484 -26.54 -2.70 19.00
C PRO A 484 -26.39 -1.37 18.27
N HIS A 485 -26.88 -0.30 18.89
CA HIS A 485 -26.67 1.07 18.47
C HIS A 485 -25.68 1.78 19.40
N VAL A 486 -24.74 2.51 18.83
CA VAL A 486 -23.64 3.14 19.57
C VAL A 486 -23.65 4.66 19.40
N ALA A 487 -23.52 5.41 20.49
CA ALA A 487 -23.16 6.80 20.45
C ALA A 487 -21.81 7.01 21.15
N SER A 488 -20.95 7.83 20.58
CA SER A 488 -19.65 8.19 21.17
C SER A 488 -19.55 9.69 21.39
N THR A 489 -18.92 10.08 22.50
CA THR A 489 -18.57 11.48 22.72
C THR A 489 -17.52 11.95 21.72
N TYR A 490 -17.49 13.27 21.45
CA TYR A 490 -16.62 13.87 20.41
C TYR A 490 -15.12 13.66 20.63
N SER A 491 -14.71 13.15 21.78
CA SER A 491 -13.32 12.79 22.03
C SER A 491 -12.82 11.57 21.25
N TYR A 492 -13.75 10.71 20.78
CA TYR A 492 -13.44 9.51 20.02
C TYR A 492 -14.37 9.36 18.82
N GLN A 493 -13.94 9.86 17.65
CA GLN A 493 -14.70 9.91 16.39
C GLN A 493 -14.00 9.11 15.28
N GLU A 494 -13.54 7.90 15.61
CA GLU A 494 -12.77 7.14 14.66
C GLU A 494 -13.66 6.38 13.65
N PRO A 495 -13.30 6.38 12.36
CA PRO A 495 -14.04 5.66 11.31
C PRO A 495 -14.14 4.16 11.56
N SER A 496 -13.15 3.57 12.22
CA SER A 496 -13.16 2.15 12.61
C SER A 496 -14.31 1.81 13.56
N LEU A 497 -14.69 2.76 14.44
CA LEU A 497 -15.85 2.58 15.30
C LEU A 497 -17.13 2.48 14.48
N VAL A 498 -17.32 3.37 13.49
CA VAL A 498 -18.49 3.33 12.60
C VAL A 498 -18.54 2.04 11.78
N PHE A 499 -17.39 1.60 11.27
CA PHE A 499 -17.31 0.35 10.51
C PHE A 499 -17.71 -0.88 11.34
N LEU A 500 -17.27 -0.96 12.59
CA LEU A 500 -17.47 -2.10 13.48
C LEU A 500 -18.81 -2.08 14.21
N SER A 501 -19.31 -0.88 14.58
CA SER A 501 -20.54 -0.71 15.37
C SER A 501 -21.77 -0.39 14.52
N GLY A 502 -21.60 -0.07 13.23
CA GLY A 502 -22.72 0.20 12.32
C GLY A 502 -22.77 1.64 11.82
N THR A 503 -23.35 1.81 10.62
CA THR A 503 -23.47 3.11 9.93
C THR A 503 -24.28 4.13 10.73
N ALA A 504 -25.19 3.68 11.61
CA ALA A 504 -26.00 4.50 12.49
C ALA A 504 -25.28 5.02 13.75
N THR A 505 -23.97 4.74 13.92
CA THR A 505 -23.15 5.27 15.01
C THR A 505 -23.24 6.79 15.08
N ARG A 506 -23.54 7.35 16.27
CA ARG A 506 -23.69 8.80 16.48
C ARG A 506 -22.50 9.39 17.23
N PHE A 507 -22.13 10.61 16.84
CA PHE A 507 -21.16 11.40 17.61
C PHE A 507 -21.88 12.57 18.27
N THR A 508 -21.68 12.73 19.59
CA THR A 508 -22.45 13.70 20.37
C THR A 508 -21.64 14.18 21.59
N ASN A 509 -22.23 15.04 22.41
CA ASN A 509 -21.66 15.39 23.71
C ASN A 509 -22.18 14.45 24.82
N GLY A 510 -21.72 14.64 26.07
CA GLY A 510 -22.15 13.77 27.17
C GLY A 510 -23.66 13.80 27.44
N ALA A 511 -24.31 14.96 27.35
CA ALA A 511 -25.77 15.06 27.52
C ALA A 511 -26.53 14.33 26.39
N GLY A 512 -26.12 14.49 25.14
CA GLY A 512 -26.71 13.79 24.02
C GLY A 512 -26.48 12.27 24.08
N ALA A 513 -25.37 11.81 24.66
CA ALA A 513 -25.11 10.40 24.90
C ALA A 513 -26.09 9.80 25.91
N ALA A 514 -26.46 10.54 26.97
CA ALA A 514 -27.49 10.12 27.91
C ALA A 514 -28.90 10.04 27.28
N GLU A 515 -29.24 11.03 26.44
CA GLU A 515 -30.51 11.01 25.70
C GLU A 515 -30.57 9.84 24.68
N PHE A 516 -29.46 9.61 23.99
CA PHE A 516 -29.37 8.48 23.08
C PHE A 516 -29.54 7.14 23.81
N LEU A 517 -28.91 7.00 24.98
CA LEU A 517 -29.01 5.77 25.77
C LEU A 517 -30.44 5.47 26.23
N ARG A 518 -31.24 6.52 26.50
CA ARG A 518 -32.65 6.40 26.88
C ARG A 518 -33.53 5.93 25.71
N SER A 519 -33.12 6.11 24.46
CA SER A 519 -33.97 5.86 23.29
C SER A 519 -34.10 4.39 22.92
N GLY A 520 -33.39 3.45 23.59
CA GLY A 520 -33.52 2.03 23.29
C GLY A 520 -32.73 1.10 24.24
N ALA A 521 -33.20 -0.16 24.36
CA ALA A 521 -32.60 -1.16 25.25
C ALA A 521 -31.21 -1.67 24.79
N CYS A 522 -30.98 -1.73 23.47
CA CYS A 522 -29.68 -2.10 22.88
C CYS A 522 -28.84 -0.89 22.48
N HIS A 523 -29.02 0.24 23.18
CA HIS A 523 -28.21 1.44 22.99
C HIS A 523 -27.02 1.46 23.96
N PHE A 524 -25.87 1.88 23.43
CA PHE A 524 -24.62 2.00 24.18
C PHE A 524 -24.06 3.42 24.03
N ALA A 525 -23.61 3.99 25.14
CA ALA A 525 -22.96 5.29 25.18
C ALA A 525 -21.48 5.14 25.55
N LEU A 526 -20.59 5.63 24.68
CA LEU A 526 -19.16 5.71 24.91
C LEU A 526 -18.83 7.11 25.41
N VAL A 527 -18.44 7.20 26.66
CA VAL A 527 -18.26 8.48 27.36
C VAL A 527 -16.82 8.60 27.84
N ASP A 528 -16.15 9.66 27.45
CA ASP A 528 -14.82 10.01 27.95
C ASP A 528 -14.90 10.72 29.30
N PRO A 529 -13.81 10.73 30.10
CA PRO A 529 -13.82 11.32 31.44
C PRO A 529 -14.22 12.81 31.48
N ARG A 530 -13.97 13.58 30.42
CA ARG A 530 -14.32 15.01 30.36
C ARG A 530 -15.82 15.20 30.14
N SER A 531 -16.45 14.28 29.43
CA SER A 531 -17.89 14.30 29.13
C SER A 531 -18.74 13.61 30.19
N GLU A 532 -18.12 12.85 31.11
CA GLU A 532 -18.80 12.04 32.13
C GLU A 532 -19.71 12.87 33.03
N ARG A 533 -19.26 14.06 33.46
CA ARG A 533 -20.08 14.96 34.29
C ARG A 533 -21.38 15.39 33.58
N SER A 534 -21.29 15.79 32.31
CA SER A 534 -22.47 16.23 31.56
C SER A 534 -23.40 15.07 31.22
N PHE A 535 -22.84 13.87 31.03
CA PHE A 535 -23.59 12.63 30.86
C PHE A 535 -24.40 12.31 32.13
N VAL A 536 -23.76 12.27 33.33
CA VAL A 536 -24.43 11.97 34.60
C VAL A 536 -25.51 12.99 34.91
N GLN A 537 -25.20 14.30 34.81
CA GLN A 537 -26.20 15.36 35.06
C GLN A 537 -27.44 15.21 34.17
N ARG A 538 -27.25 14.86 32.88
CA ARG A 538 -28.38 14.66 31.97
C ARG A 538 -29.13 13.38 32.27
N ALA A 539 -28.41 12.28 32.55
CA ALA A 539 -29.01 11.00 32.92
C ALA A 539 -29.92 11.15 34.17
N ASP A 540 -29.45 11.84 35.20
CA ASP A 540 -30.24 12.13 36.42
C ASP A 540 -31.47 12.99 36.11
N ALA A 541 -31.30 14.05 35.28
CA ALA A 541 -32.39 14.95 34.92
C ALA A 541 -33.52 14.25 34.11
N VAL A 542 -33.20 13.19 33.35
CA VAL A 542 -34.18 12.43 32.57
C VAL A 542 -34.59 11.11 33.23
N GLY A 543 -34.13 10.85 34.47
CA GLY A 543 -34.44 9.62 35.22
C GLY A 543 -33.89 8.34 34.62
N LEU A 544 -32.78 8.43 33.81
CA LEU A 544 -32.19 7.28 33.12
C LEU A 544 -31.47 6.38 34.13
N ARG A 545 -31.85 5.12 34.19
CA ARG A 545 -31.08 4.07 34.88
C ARG A 545 -30.09 3.44 33.88
N TYR A 546 -28.81 3.42 34.23
CA TYR A 546 -27.76 2.87 33.37
C TYR A 546 -26.74 2.05 34.17
N THR A 547 -26.05 1.17 33.48
CA THR A 547 -24.97 0.35 34.05
C THR A 547 -23.69 0.56 33.24
N LEU A 548 -22.56 0.54 33.95
CA LEU A 548 -21.25 0.45 33.29
C LEU A 548 -21.02 -0.98 32.81
N VAL A 549 -20.83 -1.14 31.51
CA VAL A 549 -20.46 -2.43 30.92
C VAL A 549 -18.96 -2.68 31.14
N GLN A 550 -18.13 -1.73 30.69
CA GLN A 550 -16.67 -1.83 30.74
C GLN A 550 -16.02 -0.45 30.60
N ARG A 551 -14.84 -0.28 31.16
CA ARG A 551 -13.96 0.85 30.86
C ARG A 551 -12.83 0.38 29.94
N ILE A 552 -12.68 1.04 28.80
CA ILE A 552 -11.66 0.74 27.80
C ILE A 552 -10.53 1.76 27.95
N GLU A 553 -9.32 1.25 28.09
CA GLU A 553 -8.09 2.01 28.02
C GLU A 553 -7.31 1.59 26.79
N GLY A 554 -6.86 2.54 25.99
CA GLY A 554 -6.18 2.25 24.75
C GLY A 554 -5.38 3.45 24.24
N TYR A 555 -4.89 3.32 23.02
CA TYR A 555 -4.08 4.33 22.36
C TYR A 555 -4.66 4.64 20.97
N ASN A 556 -5.04 5.88 20.74
CA ASN A 556 -5.48 6.31 19.42
C ASN A 556 -4.26 6.60 18.55
N ILE A 557 -3.94 5.65 17.66
CA ILE A 557 -2.78 5.74 16.76
C ILE A 557 -2.89 6.96 15.83
N SER A 558 -4.12 7.32 15.43
CA SER A 558 -4.35 8.41 14.47
C SER A 558 -3.95 9.78 14.97
N ILE A 559 -4.08 10.00 16.28
CA ILE A 559 -3.76 11.30 16.92
C ILE A 559 -2.58 11.20 17.88
N GLY A 560 -2.01 10.00 18.08
CA GLY A 560 -0.87 9.77 18.95
C GLY A 560 -1.16 10.01 20.43
N LYS A 561 -2.38 9.71 20.94
CA LYS A 561 -2.79 9.99 22.31
C LYS A 561 -3.46 8.79 22.98
N PRO A 562 -3.30 8.64 24.32
CA PRO A 562 -4.08 7.67 25.08
C PRO A 562 -5.58 8.04 25.06
N VAL A 563 -6.42 7.02 25.09
CA VAL A 563 -7.88 7.10 25.09
C VAL A 563 -8.42 6.29 26.27
N VAL A 564 -9.34 6.90 27.02
CA VAL A 564 -10.11 6.23 28.08
C VAL A 564 -11.59 6.46 27.78
N LEU A 565 -12.36 5.38 27.69
CA LEU A 565 -13.79 5.43 27.39
C LEU A 565 -14.56 4.48 28.32
N ALA A 566 -15.63 4.98 28.94
CA ALA A 566 -16.60 4.17 29.67
C ALA A 566 -17.73 3.76 28.72
N ILE A 567 -18.07 2.48 28.67
CA ILE A 567 -19.20 1.94 27.91
C ILE A 567 -20.40 1.83 28.87
N PHE A 568 -21.42 2.61 28.66
CA PHE A 568 -22.67 2.56 29.40
C PHE A 568 -23.77 1.93 28.59
N ARG A 569 -24.67 1.20 29.27
CA ARG A 569 -25.89 0.61 28.72
C ARG A 569 -27.10 1.01 29.59
N SER A 570 -28.28 1.15 28.98
CA SER A 570 -29.53 1.30 29.74
C SER A 570 -29.79 0.07 30.64
N ALA A 571 -30.17 0.29 31.87
CA ALA A 571 -30.47 -0.77 32.83
C ALA A 571 -31.93 -1.25 32.75
N GLU A 572 -32.79 -0.55 32.01
CA GLU A 572 -34.19 -0.93 31.87
C GLU A 572 -34.36 -1.92 30.70
N PRO A 573 -34.90 -3.12 30.95
CA PRO A 573 -35.46 -3.92 29.89
C PRO A 573 -36.76 -3.24 29.43
N GLN A 574 -36.86 -2.93 28.13
CA GLN A 574 -38.15 -2.58 27.52
C GLN A 574 -38.97 -3.82 27.26
#